data_562fde2db9097d34552cf587c2c598ca
#
_entry.id   562fde2db9097d34552cf587c2c598ca
#
_cell.length_a   1.000
_cell.length_b   1.000
_cell.length_c   1.000
_cell.angle_alpha   90.00
_cell.angle_beta   90.00
_cell.angle_gamma   90.00
#
_symmetry.space_group_name_H-M   'P 1'
#
loop_
_entity.id
_entity.type
_entity.pdbx_description
1 polymer ?
#
loop_
_entity_poly.entity_id
_entity_poly.type
_entity_poly.pdbx_seq_one_letter_code
_entity_poly.pdbx_strand_id
1 'polypeptide(L)'
;KILLITQNGFLALAILVAIFLPWVFFALPKAKETLRNTWKENPTFFGFVVLWALAILAMGAMTSKFYERYLLPVAPVLAVWIGWFLVRADFEIRRNGLKIAVGVFLSLNLIILIFSFWLNISMGATLMIWLQLGFGIFIFSYLGRLLLQDQKIAKALSYSMILLFFLASTATYQISLPDQGKQMKTYVLDQGIDPSEKIGFSGNLHVSSKIRIGLGTDFNMIDLPRQDWMKHLESYPNLILEDKLLAEIDSSAYDIDLASVNWDSRAIPELLMSAGRPEFDSLLSQNGKRYYWLRKKKIQ
;
A
#
# COMPACT_ATOMS: atom_id res chain seq x y z
N LYS A 1 9.57 -26.35 -3.59
CA LYS A 1 8.33 -25.89 -4.25
C LYS A 1 7.09 -26.12 -3.39
N ILE A 2 6.90 -27.33 -2.83
CA ILE A 2 5.76 -27.67 -1.93
C ILE A 2 5.73 -26.73 -0.71
N LEU A 3 6.87 -26.54 -0.03
CA LEU A 3 6.97 -25.65 1.13
C LEU A 3 6.51 -24.21 0.82
N LEU A 4 6.90 -23.68 -0.34
CA LEU A 4 6.50 -22.34 -0.77
C LEU A 4 4.98 -22.25 -0.99
N ILE A 5 4.39 -23.26 -1.63
CA ILE A 5 2.93 -23.33 -1.86
C ILE A 5 2.18 -23.37 -0.52
N THR A 6 2.67 -24.17 0.44
CA THR A 6 2.08 -24.25 1.76
C THR A 6 2.18 -22.91 2.50
N GLN A 7 3.36 -22.29 2.50
CA GLN A 7 3.58 -20.97 3.12
C GLN A 7 2.68 -19.88 2.51
N ASN A 8 2.62 -19.81 1.18
CA ASN A 8 1.74 -18.86 0.49
C ASN A 8 0.27 -19.13 0.76
N GLY A 9 -0.13 -20.40 0.87
CA GLY A 9 -1.50 -20.80 1.20
C GLY A 9 -1.92 -20.34 2.59
N PHE A 10 -1.06 -20.54 3.60
CA PHE A 10 -1.31 -20.03 4.95
C PHE A 10 -1.35 -18.50 5.00
N LEU A 11 -0.44 -17.82 4.30
CA LEU A 11 -0.42 -16.37 4.21
C LEU A 11 -1.70 -15.84 3.54
N ALA A 12 -2.11 -16.46 2.43
CA ALA A 12 -3.34 -16.11 1.72
C ALA A 12 -4.57 -16.25 2.63
N LEU A 13 -4.66 -17.35 3.38
CA LEU A 13 -5.74 -17.58 4.33
C LEU A 13 -5.73 -16.56 5.47
N ALA A 14 -4.57 -16.26 6.05
CA ALA A 14 -4.43 -15.27 7.11
C ALA A 14 -4.83 -13.87 6.63
N ILE A 15 -4.42 -13.46 5.44
CA ILE A 15 -4.80 -12.18 4.84
C ILE A 15 -6.29 -12.13 4.53
N LEU A 16 -6.86 -13.23 4.02
CA LEU A 16 -8.29 -13.32 3.77
C LEU A 16 -9.08 -13.12 5.07
N VAL A 17 -8.70 -13.82 6.13
CA VAL A 17 -9.30 -13.65 7.47
C VAL A 17 -9.13 -12.22 7.96
N ALA A 18 -7.96 -11.60 7.78
CA ALA A 18 -7.71 -10.21 8.19
C ALA A 18 -8.58 -9.20 7.43
N ILE A 19 -8.73 -9.35 6.12
CA ILE A 19 -9.59 -8.49 5.28
C ILE A 19 -11.05 -8.61 5.73
N PHE A 20 -11.49 -9.82 6.11
CA PHE A 20 -12.85 -10.09 6.56
C PHE A 20 -13.01 -10.10 8.08
N LEU A 21 -11.98 -9.69 8.83
CA LEU A 21 -11.94 -9.79 10.29
C LEU A 21 -13.20 -9.27 10.98
N PRO A 22 -13.77 -8.11 10.65
CA PRO A 22 -15.00 -7.67 11.31
C PRO A 22 -16.19 -8.57 11.01
N TRP A 23 -16.25 -9.10 9.79
CA TRP A 23 -17.37 -9.91 9.30
C TRP A 23 -17.28 -11.37 9.76
N VAL A 24 -16.09 -11.89 10.01
CA VAL A 24 -15.87 -13.23 10.57
C VAL A 24 -16.57 -13.36 11.93
N PHE A 25 -16.58 -12.31 12.74
CA PHE A 25 -17.27 -12.32 14.03
C PHE A 25 -18.79 -12.50 13.93
N PHE A 26 -19.39 -12.14 12.80
CA PHE A 26 -20.80 -12.44 12.55
C PHE A 26 -21.04 -13.91 12.23
N ALA A 27 -20.09 -14.53 11.55
CA ALA A 27 -20.24 -15.91 11.11
C ALA A 27 -19.94 -16.92 12.23
N LEU A 28 -19.01 -16.59 13.15
CA LEU A 28 -18.50 -17.51 14.17
C LEU A 28 -19.59 -18.08 15.12
N PRO A 29 -20.53 -17.29 15.71
CA PRO A 29 -21.42 -17.80 16.75
C PRO A 29 -22.36 -18.91 16.30
N LYS A 30 -22.71 -18.96 15.01
CA LYS A 30 -23.58 -20.00 14.42
C LYS A 30 -23.06 -20.47 13.06
N ALA A 31 -21.75 -20.39 12.83
CA ALA A 31 -21.14 -20.71 11.53
C ALA A 31 -21.59 -22.08 11.00
N LYS A 32 -21.55 -23.11 11.83
CA LYS A 32 -21.93 -24.49 11.45
C LYS A 32 -23.39 -24.58 11.02
N GLU A 33 -24.29 -23.97 11.79
CA GLU A 33 -25.73 -23.98 11.51
C GLU A 33 -26.05 -23.16 10.25
N THR A 34 -25.47 -21.98 10.15
CA THR A 34 -25.64 -21.09 9.00
C THR A 34 -25.11 -21.70 7.72
N LEU A 35 -23.89 -22.27 7.75
CA LEU A 35 -23.32 -22.96 6.61
C LEU A 35 -24.21 -24.12 6.16
N ARG A 36 -24.69 -24.94 7.12
CA ARG A 36 -25.58 -26.05 6.83
C ARG A 36 -26.92 -25.60 6.22
N ASN A 37 -27.50 -24.54 6.75
CA ASN A 37 -28.77 -24.01 6.25
C ASN A 37 -28.60 -23.37 4.87
N THR A 38 -27.53 -22.60 4.67
CA THR A 38 -27.19 -22.02 3.36
C THR A 38 -27.01 -23.11 2.30
N TRP A 39 -26.28 -24.16 2.66
CA TRP A 39 -26.06 -25.29 1.75
C TRP A 39 -27.38 -25.97 1.36
N LYS A 40 -28.29 -26.17 2.33
CA LYS A 40 -29.60 -26.80 2.05
C LYS A 40 -30.52 -25.93 1.21
N GLU A 41 -30.53 -24.64 1.45
CA GLU A 41 -31.45 -23.71 0.78
C GLU A 41 -31.00 -23.35 -0.63
N ASN A 42 -29.70 -23.19 -0.84
CA ASN A 42 -29.16 -22.82 -2.15
C ASN A 42 -27.77 -23.45 -2.41
N PRO A 43 -27.73 -24.77 -2.67
CA PRO A 43 -26.48 -25.49 -2.84
C PRO A 43 -25.64 -24.99 -4.02
N THR A 44 -26.30 -24.56 -5.10
CA THR A 44 -25.61 -24.04 -6.29
C THR A 44 -24.89 -22.74 -6.00
N PHE A 45 -25.55 -21.78 -5.35
CA PHE A 45 -24.93 -20.52 -4.96
C PHE A 45 -23.78 -20.73 -3.97
N PHE A 46 -24.00 -21.55 -2.95
CA PHE A 46 -22.97 -21.83 -1.96
C PHE A 46 -21.77 -22.57 -2.59
N GLY A 47 -22.04 -23.55 -3.44
CA GLY A 47 -21.01 -24.26 -4.20
C GLY A 47 -20.18 -23.30 -5.07
N PHE A 48 -20.83 -22.36 -5.74
CA PHE A 48 -20.16 -21.33 -6.53
C PHE A 48 -19.25 -20.46 -5.66
N VAL A 49 -19.74 -19.93 -4.51
CA VAL A 49 -18.95 -19.11 -3.58
C VAL A 49 -17.71 -19.85 -3.08
N VAL A 50 -17.88 -21.10 -2.65
CA VAL A 50 -16.78 -21.93 -2.15
C VAL A 50 -15.77 -22.23 -3.25
N LEU A 51 -16.21 -22.68 -4.41
CA LEU A 51 -15.32 -22.98 -5.55
C LEU A 51 -14.56 -21.74 -6.01
N TRP A 52 -15.22 -20.60 -6.09
CA TRP A 52 -14.58 -19.34 -6.44
C TRP A 52 -13.49 -18.95 -5.43
N ALA A 53 -13.81 -18.99 -4.14
CA ALA A 53 -12.85 -18.68 -3.08
C ALA A 53 -11.64 -19.65 -3.11
N LEU A 54 -11.89 -20.95 -3.25
CA LEU A 54 -10.84 -21.96 -3.35
C LEU A 54 -9.97 -21.79 -4.60
N ALA A 55 -10.56 -21.46 -5.75
CA ALA A 55 -9.81 -21.20 -6.98
C ALA A 55 -8.84 -20.01 -6.81
N ILE A 56 -9.31 -18.91 -6.25
CA ILE A 56 -8.47 -17.73 -6.02
C ILE A 56 -7.37 -18.01 -4.97
N LEU A 57 -7.70 -18.73 -3.89
CA LEU A 57 -6.71 -19.14 -2.89
C LEU A 57 -5.65 -20.07 -3.50
N ALA A 58 -6.07 -21.03 -4.31
CA ALA A 58 -5.14 -21.93 -5.02
C ALA A 58 -4.24 -21.16 -5.98
N MET A 59 -4.80 -20.26 -6.77
CA MET A 59 -4.01 -19.38 -7.67
C MET A 59 -2.99 -18.56 -6.87
N GLY A 60 -3.40 -17.93 -5.76
CA GLY A 60 -2.50 -17.18 -4.88
C GLY A 60 -1.38 -18.05 -4.30
N ALA A 61 -1.72 -19.25 -3.82
CA ALA A 61 -0.75 -20.18 -3.25
C ALA A 61 0.29 -20.70 -4.26
N MET A 62 -0.10 -20.84 -5.54
CA MET A 62 0.76 -21.36 -6.60
C MET A 62 1.73 -20.32 -7.18
N THR A 63 1.58 -19.04 -6.86
CA THR A 63 2.45 -17.98 -7.37
C THR A 63 3.87 -18.07 -6.79
N SER A 64 4.87 -17.72 -7.59
CA SER A 64 6.26 -17.65 -7.12
C SER A 64 6.51 -16.47 -6.18
N LYS A 65 5.74 -15.39 -6.35
CA LYS A 65 5.70 -14.21 -5.47
C LYS A 65 4.24 -13.93 -5.16
N PHE A 66 3.90 -14.09 -3.87
CA PHE A 66 2.55 -13.80 -3.39
C PHE A 66 2.37 -12.29 -3.17
N TYR A 67 1.25 -11.75 -3.67
CA TYR A 67 0.82 -10.38 -3.40
C TYR A 67 -0.63 -10.38 -2.92
N GLU A 68 -0.96 -9.57 -1.94
CA GLU A 68 -2.29 -9.47 -1.32
C GLU A 68 -3.39 -9.13 -2.34
N ARG A 69 -3.04 -8.37 -3.39
CA ARG A 69 -3.95 -8.02 -4.48
C ARG A 69 -4.53 -9.21 -5.24
N TYR A 70 -3.87 -10.38 -5.17
CA TYR A 70 -4.39 -11.60 -5.80
C TYR A 70 -5.65 -12.14 -5.10
N LEU A 71 -5.91 -11.70 -3.86
CA LEU A 71 -7.11 -12.05 -3.11
C LEU A 71 -8.29 -11.09 -3.34
N LEU A 72 -8.07 -9.94 -3.98
CA LEU A 72 -9.14 -8.97 -4.23
C LEU A 72 -10.36 -9.55 -4.98
N PRO A 73 -10.21 -10.47 -5.97
CA PRO A 73 -11.35 -11.06 -6.64
C PRO A 73 -12.26 -11.92 -5.74
N VAL A 74 -11.82 -12.31 -4.54
CA VAL A 74 -12.67 -13.03 -3.56
C VAL A 74 -13.61 -12.07 -2.84
N ALA A 75 -13.24 -10.80 -2.68
CA ALA A 75 -13.96 -9.83 -1.87
C ALA A 75 -15.44 -9.65 -2.29
N PRO A 76 -15.81 -9.47 -3.58
CA PRO A 76 -17.20 -9.31 -3.98
C PRO A 76 -18.06 -10.52 -3.62
N VAL A 77 -17.55 -11.72 -3.83
CA VAL A 77 -18.30 -12.97 -3.58
C VAL A 77 -18.53 -13.17 -2.09
N LEU A 78 -17.53 -12.91 -1.26
CA LEU A 78 -17.66 -12.97 0.19
C LEU A 78 -18.55 -11.86 0.73
N ALA A 79 -18.51 -10.66 0.15
CA ALA A 79 -19.41 -9.57 0.53
C ALA A 79 -20.89 -9.94 0.27
N VAL A 80 -21.20 -10.56 -0.87
CA VAL A 80 -22.54 -11.06 -1.19
C VAL A 80 -22.96 -12.13 -0.20
N TRP A 81 -22.08 -13.07 0.13
CA TRP A 81 -22.38 -14.12 1.11
C TRP A 81 -22.61 -13.54 2.51
N ILE A 82 -21.79 -12.60 2.96
CA ILE A 82 -21.96 -11.90 4.23
C ILE A 82 -23.29 -11.12 4.25
N GLY A 83 -23.59 -10.39 3.18
CA GLY A 83 -24.87 -9.67 3.04
C GLY A 83 -26.07 -10.59 3.14
N TRP A 84 -26.02 -11.73 2.44
CA TRP A 84 -27.06 -12.76 2.49
C TRP A 84 -27.22 -13.37 3.89
N PHE A 85 -26.11 -13.64 4.59
CA PHE A 85 -26.09 -14.06 5.98
C PHE A 85 -26.72 -13.02 6.92
N LEU A 86 -26.32 -11.75 6.80
CA LEU A 86 -26.83 -10.67 7.64
C LEU A 86 -28.34 -10.44 7.51
N VAL A 87 -28.89 -10.65 6.33
CA VAL A 87 -30.34 -10.52 6.09
C VAL A 87 -31.11 -11.64 6.79
N ARG A 88 -30.52 -12.84 6.89
CA ARG A 88 -31.17 -14.04 7.45
C ARG A 88 -30.86 -14.32 8.92
N ALA A 89 -29.84 -13.68 9.46
CA ALA A 89 -29.49 -13.85 10.86
C ALA A 89 -30.58 -13.29 11.79
N ASP A 90 -30.79 -13.97 12.90
CA ASP A 90 -31.65 -13.48 13.98
C ASP A 90 -31.24 -12.09 14.44
N PHE A 91 -32.20 -11.28 14.85
CA PHE A 91 -31.98 -9.89 15.22
C PHE A 91 -30.86 -9.74 16.27
N GLU A 92 -30.82 -10.58 17.30
CA GLU A 92 -29.83 -10.51 18.36
C GLU A 92 -28.43 -10.84 17.87
N ILE A 93 -28.28 -11.88 17.05
CA ILE A 93 -27.00 -12.27 16.46
C ILE A 93 -26.49 -11.14 15.58
N ARG A 94 -27.36 -10.60 14.74
CA ARG A 94 -27.03 -9.47 13.88
C ARG A 94 -26.62 -8.25 14.69
N ARG A 95 -27.38 -7.89 15.73
CA ARG A 95 -27.09 -6.76 16.61
C ARG A 95 -25.74 -6.91 17.31
N ASN A 96 -25.48 -8.04 17.93
CA ASN A 96 -24.26 -8.29 18.68
C ASN A 96 -23.04 -8.36 17.74
N GLY A 97 -23.17 -9.03 16.60
CA GLY A 97 -22.13 -9.06 15.58
C GLY A 97 -21.80 -7.67 15.04
N LEU A 98 -22.81 -6.83 14.76
CA LEU A 98 -22.62 -5.44 14.35
C LEU A 98 -21.91 -4.62 15.43
N LYS A 99 -22.26 -4.76 16.71
CA LYS A 99 -21.56 -4.10 17.82
C LYS A 99 -20.08 -4.49 17.89
N ILE A 100 -19.79 -5.79 17.78
CA ILE A 100 -18.39 -6.27 17.73
C ILE A 100 -17.66 -5.70 16.54
N ALA A 101 -18.25 -5.74 15.34
CA ALA A 101 -17.61 -5.19 14.14
C ALA A 101 -17.32 -3.70 14.29
N VAL A 102 -18.26 -2.90 14.77
CA VAL A 102 -18.02 -1.46 15.03
C VAL A 102 -16.93 -1.27 16.07
N GLY A 103 -16.91 -2.06 17.15
CA GLY A 103 -15.85 -2.04 18.16
C GLY A 103 -14.47 -2.29 17.56
N VAL A 104 -14.34 -3.30 16.70
CA VAL A 104 -13.09 -3.60 15.99
C VAL A 104 -12.67 -2.45 15.08
N PHE A 105 -13.59 -1.90 14.27
CA PHE A 105 -13.27 -0.77 13.41
C PHE A 105 -12.90 0.48 14.20
N LEU A 106 -13.56 0.76 15.31
CA LEU A 106 -13.20 1.87 16.19
C LEU A 106 -11.82 1.68 16.79
N SER A 107 -11.48 0.47 17.23
CA SER A 107 -10.13 0.18 17.75
C SER A 107 -9.06 0.38 16.68
N LEU A 108 -9.28 -0.09 15.46
CA LEU A 108 -8.37 0.12 14.33
C LEU A 108 -8.24 1.62 14.00
N ASN A 109 -9.34 2.35 13.96
CA ASN A 109 -9.34 3.80 13.75
C ASN A 109 -8.54 4.53 14.83
N LEU A 110 -8.68 4.11 16.09
CA LEU A 110 -7.95 4.70 17.20
C LEU A 110 -6.43 4.44 17.07
N ILE A 111 -6.05 3.21 16.70
CA ILE A 111 -4.64 2.86 16.48
C ILE A 111 -4.04 3.72 15.37
N ILE A 112 -4.74 3.84 14.22
CA ILE A 112 -4.25 4.65 13.10
C ILE A 112 -4.23 6.13 13.47
N LEU A 113 -5.20 6.62 14.23
CA LEU A 113 -5.24 8.00 14.69
C LEU A 113 -4.06 8.32 15.62
N ILE A 114 -3.76 7.44 16.59
CA ILE A 114 -2.61 7.57 17.49
C ILE A 114 -1.31 7.57 16.70
N PHE A 115 -1.17 6.65 15.74
CA PHE A 115 0.00 6.56 14.90
C PHE A 115 0.18 7.83 14.04
N SER A 116 -0.87 8.29 13.39
CA SER A 116 -0.85 9.52 12.59
C SER A 116 -0.56 10.76 13.45
N PHE A 117 -1.09 10.79 14.67
CA PHE A 117 -0.80 11.85 15.64
C PHE A 117 0.69 11.86 16.05
N TRP A 118 1.24 10.69 16.35
CA TRP A 118 2.67 10.55 16.62
C TRP A 118 3.53 11.01 15.45
N LEU A 119 3.18 10.65 14.22
CA LEU A 119 3.86 11.12 13.01
C LEU A 119 3.84 12.65 12.90
N ASN A 120 2.67 13.27 13.11
CA ASN A 120 2.55 14.73 13.01
C ASN A 120 3.37 15.47 14.09
N ILE A 121 3.43 14.93 15.32
CA ILE A 121 4.31 15.48 16.36
C ILE A 121 5.75 15.38 15.88
N SER A 122 6.15 14.23 15.38
CA SER A 122 7.51 13.98 14.92
C SER A 122 7.91 14.89 13.75
N MET A 123 6.96 15.23 12.88
CA MET A 123 7.19 16.13 11.73
C MET A 123 7.00 17.61 12.06
N GLY A 124 6.70 17.98 13.31
CA GLY A 124 6.44 19.37 13.70
C GLY A 124 5.19 19.98 13.08
N ALA A 125 4.26 19.16 12.58
CA ALA A 125 3.06 19.61 11.87
C ALA A 125 1.95 20.04 12.84
N THR A 126 2.18 21.12 13.59
CA THR A 126 1.32 21.58 14.69
C THR A 126 -0.13 21.77 14.30
N LEU A 127 -0.41 22.36 13.14
CA LEU A 127 -1.78 22.54 12.65
C LEU A 127 -2.50 21.20 12.43
N MET A 128 -1.82 20.21 11.86
CA MET A 128 -2.40 18.89 11.61
C MET A 128 -2.71 18.15 12.91
N ILE A 129 -1.91 18.35 13.96
CA ILE A 129 -2.16 17.80 15.30
C ILE A 129 -3.51 18.28 15.84
N TRP A 130 -3.77 19.59 15.80
CA TRP A 130 -5.02 20.15 16.29
C TRP A 130 -6.23 19.75 15.46
N LEU A 131 -6.08 19.70 14.13
CA LEU A 131 -7.14 19.23 13.24
C LEU A 131 -7.49 17.76 13.49
N GLN A 132 -6.50 16.90 13.68
CA GLN A 132 -6.73 15.48 13.97
C GLN A 132 -7.37 15.27 15.35
N LEU A 133 -6.93 15.99 16.37
CA LEU A 133 -7.54 15.93 17.70
C LEU A 133 -9.01 16.35 17.65
N GLY A 134 -9.31 17.51 17.05
CA GLY A 134 -10.67 18.01 16.96
C GLY A 134 -11.59 17.05 16.17
N PHE A 135 -11.11 16.59 15.01
CA PHE A 135 -11.83 15.65 14.18
C PHE A 135 -12.00 14.28 14.86
N GLY A 136 -10.94 13.78 15.51
CA GLY A 136 -11.00 12.52 16.25
C GLY A 136 -12.03 12.57 17.38
N ILE A 137 -11.97 13.57 18.24
CA ILE A 137 -12.93 13.74 19.36
C ILE A 137 -14.36 13.84 18.81
N PHE A 138 -14.59 14.63 17.76
CA PHE A 138 -15.90 14.80 17.15
C PHE A 138 -16.45 13.47 16.62
N ILE A 139 -15.68 12.76 15.82
CA ILE A 139 -16.13 11.51 15.18
C ILE A 139 -16.31 10.40 16.21
N PHE A 140 -15.36 10.20 17.14
CA PHE A 140 -15.50 9.16 18.16
C PHE A 140 -16.70 9.43 19.07
N SER A 141 -16.95 10.69 19.44
CA SER A 141 -18.16 11.06 20.21
C SER A 141 -19.44 10.78 19.43
N TYR A 142 -19.46 11.09 18.12
CA TYR A 142 -20.61 10.84 17.26
C TYR A 142 -20.88 9.34 17.08
N LEU A 143 -19.83 8.56 16.80
CA LEU A 143 -19.93 7.10 16.66
C LEU A 143 -20.34 6.43 17.98
N GLY A 144 -19.82 6.90 19.12
CA GLY A 144 -20.23 6.44 20.43
C GLY A 144 -21.74 6.64 20.67
N ARG A 145 -22.27 7.81 20.31
CA ARG A 145 -23.72 8.06 20.38
C ARG A 145 -24.54 7.14 19.48
N LEU A 146 -24.06 6.85 18.27
CA LEU A 146 -24.73 5.93 17.36
C LEU A 146 -24.74 4.49 17.90
N LEU A 147 -23.66 4.06 18.58
CA LEU A 147 -23.56 2.74 19.20
C LEU A 147 -24.57 2.54 20.33
N LEU A 148 -24.89 3.60 21.06
CA LEU A 148 -25.92 3.56 22.13
C LEU A 148 -27.34 3.42 21.56
N GLN A 149 -27.53 3.64 20.27
CA GLN A 149 -28.83 3.55 19.58
C GLN A 149 -28.85 2.27 18.72
N ASP A 150 -29.45 1.20 19.24
CA ASP A 150 -29.47 -0.12 18.58
C ASP A 150 -29.97 -0.08 17.13
N GLN A 151 -30.90 0.80 16.80
CA GLN A 151 -31.41 0.98 15.42
C GLN A 151 -30.41 1.61 14.45
N LYS A 152 -29.33 2.23 14.95
CA LYS A 152 -28.35 2.97 14.14
C LYS A 152 -26.97 2.29 14.06
N ILE A 153 -26.84 1.07 14.58
CA ILE A 153 -25.56 0.35 14.62
C ILE A 153 -24.99 0.12 13.20
N ALA A 154 -25.84 -0.23 12.23
CA ALA A 154 -25.39 -0.41 10.84
C ALA A 154 -24.82 0.90 10.25
N LYS A 155 -25.43 2.05 10.62
CA LYS A 155 -24.93 3.38 10.23
C LYS A 155 -23.59 3.68 10.91
N ALA A 156 -23.44 3.32 12.20
CA ALA A 156 -22.19 3.46 12.92
C ALA A 156 -21.08 2.63 12.26
N LEU A 157 -21.38 1.41 11.81
CA LEU A 157 -20.44 0.56 11.07
C LEU A 157 -19.98 1.23 9.78
N SER A 158 -20.91 1.70 8.94
CA SER A 158 -20.57 2.37 7.68
C SER A 158 -19.67 3.58 7.91
N TYR A 159 -19.97 4.41 8.89
CA TYR A 159 -19.13 5.58 9.18
C TYR A 159 -17.78 5.21 9.76
N SER A 160 -17.68 4.17 10.58
CA SER A 160 -16.39 3.70 11.10
C SER A 160 -15.50 3.12 10.00
N MET A 161 -16.08 2.47 8.99
CA MET A 161 -15.36 2.01 7.80
C MET A 161 -14.86 3.18 6.94
N ILE A 162 -15.73 4.16 6.67
CA ILE A 162 -15.33 5.37 5.91
C ILE A 162 -14.20 6.10 6.62
N LEU A 163 -14.30 6.24 7.95
CA LEU A 163 -13.27 6.85 8.76
C LEU A 163 -11.95 6.07 8.67
N LEU A 164 -12.01 4.73 8.73
CA LEU A 164 -10.83 3.88 8.62
C LEU A 164 -10.10 4.11 7.28
N PHE A 165 -10.83 4.11 6.17
CA PHE A 165 -10.26 4.39 4.85
C PHE A 165 -9.65 5.79 4.78
N PHE A 166 -10.32 6.79 5.33
CA PHE A 166 -9.83 8.15 5.36
C PHE A 166 -8.55 8.27 6.18
N LEU A 167 -8.53 7.73 7.41
CA LEU A 167 -7.35 7.77 8.28
C LEU A 167 -6.19 6.95 7.71
N ALA A 168 -6.46 5.77 7.16
CA ALA A 168 -5.43 4.95 6.52
C ALA A 168 -4.84 5.65 5.30
N SER A 169 -5.66 6.29 4.46
CA SER A 169 -5.19 7.05 3.30
C SER A 169 -4.35 8.26 3.71
N THR A 170 -4.77 9.02 4.74
CA THR A 170 -4.00 10.16 5.23
C THR A 170 -2.70 9.73 5.89
N ALA A 171 -2.70 8.68 6.71
CA ALA A 171 -1.49 8.13 7.31
C ALA A 171 -0.51 7.61 6.22
N THR A 172 -1.04 6.91 5.21
CA THR A 172 -0.22 6.44 4.08
C THR A 172 0.37 7.62 3.31
N TYR A 173 -0.39 8.70 3.12
CA TYR A 173 0.11 9.91 2.47
C TYR A 173 1.20 10.61 3.30
N GLN A 174 1.08 10.63 4.61
CA GLN A 174 2.08 11.20 5.53
C GLN A 174 3.39 10.38 5.56
N ILE A 175 3.26 9.06 5.46
CA ILE A 175 4.41 8.15 5.31
C ILE A 175 4.90 8.15 3.87
N SER A 176 4.13 8.79 2.94
CA SER A 176 4.40 8.67 1.53
C SER A 176 5.81 9.11 1.21
N LEU A 177 6.49 8.14 0.92
CA LEU A 177 7.74 7.86 0.31
C LEU A 177 8.11 8.98 -0.64
N PRO A 178 9.37 9.38 -0.66
CA PRO A 178 9.85 10.33 -1.64
C PRO A 178 9.33 9.91 -3.01
N ASP A 179 8.51 10.75 -3.60
CA ASP A 179 8.01 10.53 -4.95
C ASP A 179 9.17 10.68 -5.93
N GLN A 180 9.71 9.54 -6.35
CA GLN A 180 10.86 9.50 -7.26
C GLN A 180 10.60 10.25 -8.54
N GLY A 181 9.37 10.19 -9.06
CA GLY A 181 8.99 10.91 -10.26
C GLY A 181 9.05 12.42 -10.03
N LYS A 182 8.55 12.89 -8.90
CA LYS A 182 8.58 14.30 -8.52
C LYS A 182 10.02 14.78 -8.27
N GLN A 183 10.82 14.01 -7.53
CA GLN A 183 12.23 14.36 -7.29
C GLN A 183 12.99 14.45 -8.61
N MET A 184 12.84 13.46 -9.49
CA MET A 184 13.49 13.44 -10.79
C MET A 184 13.06 14.63 -11.65
N LYS A 185 11.75 14.96 -11.66
CA LYS A 185 11.24 16.13 -12.38
C LYS A 185 11.82 17.43 -11.85
N THR A 186 11.87 17.60 -10.53
CA THR A 186 12.49 18.77 -9.90
C THR A 186 13.95 18.88 -10.33
N TYR A 187 14.72 17.78 -10.22
CA TYR A 187 16.11 17.74 -10.63
C TYR A 187 16.31 18.18 -12.11
N VAL A 188 15.53 17.58 -13.01
CA VAL A 188 15.63 17.89 -14.46
C VAL A 188 15.31 19.35 -14.76
N LEU A 189 14.31 19.92 -14.10
CA LEU A 189 13.95 21.34 -14.26
C LEU A 189 15.03 22.27 -13.69
N ASP A 190 15.57 21.95 -12.52
CA ASP A 190 16.63 22.74 -11.86
C ASP A 190 17.95 22.73 -12.68
N GLN A 191 18.23 21.61 -13.35
CA GLN A 191 19.40 21.46 -14.21
C GLN A 191 19.19 22.01 -15.63
N GLY A 192 17.99 22.45 -15.97
CA GLY A 192 17.67 22.99 -17.31
C GLY A 192 17.88 21.97 -18.42
N ILE A 193 17.58 20.70 -18.19
CA ILE A 193 17.76 19.63 -19.16
C ILE A 193 16.70 19.76 -20.25
N ASP A 194 17.17 19.72 -21.51
CA ASP A 194 16.28 19.81 -22.67
C ASP A 194 15.40 18.54 -22.76
N PRO A 195 14.06 18.67 -22.77
CA PRO A 195 13.17 17.53 -22.93
C PRO A 195 13.41 16.70 -24.19
N SER A 196 13.94 17.30 -25.25
CA SER A 196 14.25 16.60 -26.49
C SER A 196 15.45 15.66 -26.41
N GLU A 197 16.29 15.81 -25.39
CA GLU A 197 17.43 14.93 -25.17
C GLU A 197 17.00 13.51 -24.78
N LYS A 198 17.66 12.53 -25.37
CA LYS A 198 17.42 11.12 -25.02
C LYS A 198 17.97 10.80 -23.65
N ILE A 199 17.13 10.20 -22.81
CA ILE A 199 17.49 9.75 -21.46
C ILE A 199 17.50 8.21 -21.45
N GLY A 200 18.63 7.61 -21.15
CA GLY A 200 18.74 6.17 -20.91
C GLY A 200 18.44 5.87 -19.44
N PHE A 201 17.65 4.84 -19.15
CA PHE A 201 17.40 4.36 -17.79
C PHE A 201 17.87 2.91 -17.64
N SER A 202 18.70 2.64 -16.63
CA SER A 202 19.01 1.26 -16.24
C SER A 202 18.81 1.06 -14.75
N GLY A 203 17.93 0.11 -14.41
CA GLY A 203 17.53 -0.16 -13.04
C GLY A 203 16.25 -0.99 -12.96
N ASN A 204 15.47 -0.76 -11.90
CA ASN A 204 14.20 -1.45 -11.71
C ASN A 204 13.10 -0.84 -12.59
N LEU A 205 12.45 -1.66 -13.44
CA LEU A 205 11.36 -1.24 -14.34
C LEU A 205 10.19 -0.56 -13.62
N HIS A 206 9.89 -0.95 -12.38
CA HIS A 206 8.84 -0.29 -11.60
C HIS A 206 9.21 1.15 -11.24
N VAL A 207 10.49 1.42 -11.01
CA VAL A 207 11.00 2.77 -10.76
C VAL A 207 11.03 3.57 -12.05
N SER A 208 11.46 2.97 -13.17
CA SER A 208 11.37 3.57 -14.49
C SER A 208 9.98 4.12 -14.78
N SER A 209 8.94 3.31 -14.52
CA SER A 209 7.55 3.73 -14.72
C SER A 209 7.16 4.94 -13.88
N LYS A 210 7.61 4.99 -12.61
CA LYS A 210 7.34 6.14 -11.72
C LYS A 210 8.05 7.41 -12.20
N ILE A 211 9.33 7.28 -12.57
CA ILE A 211 10.11 8.40 -13.10
C ILE A 211 9.48 8.92 -14.40
N ARG A 212 9.09 8.03 -15.30
CA ARG A 212 8.45 8.39 -16.57
C ARG A 212 7.12 9.14 -16.36
N ILE A 213 6.30 8.68 -15.42
CA ILE A 213 5.05 9.37 -15.05
C ILE A 213 5.37 10.76 -14.48
N GLY A 214 6.39 10.88 -13.63
CA GLY A 214 6.78 12.16 -13.03
C GLY A 214 7.35 13.16 -14.04
N LEU A 215 8.19 12.72 -14.97
CA LEU A 215 8.75 13.54 -16.04
C LEU A 215 7.68 14.00 -17.02
N GLY A 216 6.67 13.15 -17.30
CA GLY A 216 5.64 13.40 -18.29
C GLY A 216 6.02 12.94 -19.69
N THR A 217 5.15 13.25 -20.67
CA THR A 217 5.29 12.81 -22.07
C THR A 217 6.37 13.56 -22.85
N ASP A 218 6.79 14.70 -22.33
CA ASP A 218 7.72 15.59 -23.03
C ASP A 218 9.16 15.05 -23.07
N PHE A 219 9.49 14.18 -22.10
CA PHE A 219 10.81 13.61 -21.98
C PHE A 219 10.93 12.22 -22.65
N ASN A 220 11.94 12.06 -23.50
CA ASN A 220 12.19 10.81 -24.20
C ASN A 220 13.09 9.88 -23.37
N MET A 221 12.49 9.14 -22.44
CA MET A 221 13.20 8.18 -21.58
C MET A 221 13.07 6.74 -22.13
N ILE A 222 14.16 6.05 -22.29
CA ILE A 222 14.25 4.68 -22.83
C ILE A 222 14.86 3.74 -21.79
N ASP A 223 14.17 2.61 -21.52
CA ASP A 223 14.70 1.58 -20.64
C ASP A 223 15.82 0.79 -21.35
N LEU A 224 16.98 0.79 -20.76
CA LEU A 224 18.13 0.04 -21.26
C LEU A 224 18.12 -1.39 -20.71
N PRO A 225 18.51 -2.40 -21.52
CA PRO A 225 18.62 -3.77 -21.06
C PRO A 225 19.62 -3.88 -19.91
N ARG A 226 19.23 -4.51 -18.80
CA ARG A 226 20.06 -4.59 -17.60
C ARG A 226 21.42 -5.27 -17.81
N GLN A 227 21.52 -6.18 -18.78
CA GLN A 227 22.73 -6.94 -19.06
C GLN A 227 23.66 -6.20 -20.04
N ASP A 228 23.13 -5.33 -20.87
CA ASP A 228 23.85 -4.71 -21.99
C ASP A 228 23.86 -3.17 -21.93
N TRP A 229 23.46 -2.58 -20.80
CA TRP A 229 23.30 -1.14 -20.67
C TRP A 229 24.60 -0.37 -20.99
N MET A 230 25.76 -0.94 -20.64
CA MET A 230 27.05 -0.33 -20.93
C MET A 230 27.31 -0.13 -22.44
N LYS A 231 26.79 -1.02 -23.29
CA LYS A 231 26.94 -0.89 -24.76
C LYS A 231 26.21 0.34 -25.30
N HIS A 232 25.29 0.86 -24.52
CA HIS A 232 24.46 2.02 -24.91
C HIS A 232 24.92 3.34 -24.28
N LEU A 233 25.96 3.31 -23.41
CA LEU A 233 26.47 4.51 -22.74
C LEU A 233 26.80 5.65 -23.71
N GLU A 234 27.36 5.33 -24.87
CA GLU A 234 27.75 6.35 -25.85
C GLU A 234 26.57 6.96 -26.61
N SER A 235 25.44 6.24 -26.64
CA SER A 235 24.26 6.64 -27.42
C SER A 235 23.35 7.60 -26.67
N TYR A 236 23.55 7.80 -25.36
CA TYR A 236 22.70 8.62 -24.51
C TYR A 236 23.54 9.70 -23.80
N PRO A 237 23.24 10.98 -24.03
CA PRO A 237 23.92 12.10 -23.35
C PRO A 237 23.59 12.13 -21.86
N ASN A 238 22.40 11.64 -21.47
CA ASN A 238 21.90 11.57 -20.11
C ASN A 238 21.53 10.13 -19.75
N LEU A 239 21.93 9.69 -18.56
CA LEU A 239 21.65 8.37 -18.05
C LEU A 239 21.11 8.45 -16.61
N ILE A 240 20.14 7.63 -16.30
CA ILE A 240 19.65 7.41 -14.94
C ILE A 240 20.01 6.00 -14.51
N LEU A 241 20.83 5.87 -13.48
CA LEU A 241 21.31 4.58 -13.01
C LEU A 241 21.01 4.33 -11.54
N GLU A 242 20.70 3.08 -11.23
CA GLU A 242 20.63 2.59 -9.85
C GLU A 242 22.03 2.52 -9.23
N ASP A 243 22.18 2.89 -7.97
CA ASP A 243 23.42 2.90 -7.19
C ASP A 243 24.38 1.72 -7.45
N LYS A 244 23.80 0.52 -7.55
CA LYS A 244 24.57 -0.71 -7.78
C LYS A 244 25.33 -0.74 -9.10
N LEU A 245 24.88 0.02 -10.09
CA LEU A 245 25.47 0.05 -11.42
C LEU A 245 26.59 1.09 -11.54
N LEU A 246 26.67 2.02 -10.58
CA LEU A 246 27.71 3.04 -10.57
C LEU A 246 29.12 2.46 -10.44
N ALA A 247 29.27 1.35 -9.71
CA ALA A 247 30.54 0.69 -9.53
C ALA A 247 31.17 0.16 -10.85
N GLU A 248 30.32 0.05 -11.89
CA GLU A 248 30.74 -0.45 -13.21
C GLU A 248 31.17 0.66 -14.15
N ILE A 249 31.07 1.95 -13.75
CA ILE A 249 31.34 3.11 -14.60
C ILE A 249 32.67 3.77 -14.23
N ASP A 250 33.38 4.22 -15.23
CA ASP A 250 34.47 5.19 -15.06
C ASP A 250 33.90 6.57 -14.70
N SER A 251 33.90 6.89 -13.40
CA SER A 251 33.39 8.15 -12.87
C SER A 251 34.15 9.39 -13.39
N SER A 252 35.32 9.21 -13.96
CA SER A 252 36.11 10.34 -14.51
C SER A 252 35.48 10.93 -15.77
N ALA A 253 34.75 10.10 -16.54
CA ALA A 253 34.13 10.46 -17.81
C ALA A 253 32.73 11.13 -17.67
N TYR A 254 32.16 11.11 -16.47
CA TYR A 254 30.78 11.58 -16.23
C TYR A 254 30.70 12.56 -15.06
N ASP A 255 29.77 13.51 -15.16
CA ASP A 255 29.25 14.25 -14.02
C ASP A 255 28.14 13.40 -13.42
N ILE A 256 28.23 13.11 -12.12
CA ILE A 256 27.34 12.17 -11.42
C ILE A 256 26.67 12.89 -10.28
N ASP A 257 25.34 13.03 -10.38
CA ASP A 257 24.52 13.70 -9.38
C ASP A 257 23.46 12.76 -8.81
N LEU A 258 23.20 12.84 -7.50
CA LEU A 258 22.11 12.14 -6.88
C LEU A 258 20.79 12.82 -7.27
N ALA A 259 20.00 12.18 -8.11
CA ALA A 259 18.77 12.76 -8.66
C ALA A 259 17.50 12.30 -7.91
N SER A 260 17.48 11.08 -7.39
CA SER A 260 16.36 10.65 -6.56
C SER A 260 16.73 9.51 -5.60
N VAL A 261 15.98 9.43 -4.51
CA VAL A 261 16.12 8.40 -3.48
C VAL A 261 14.77 7.70 -3.29
N ASN A 262 14.79 6.38 -3.17
CA ASN A 262 13.61 5.60 -2.80
C ASN A 262 13.91 4.77 -1.54
N TRP A 263 12.85 4.38 -0.85
CA TRP A 263 12.97 3.51 0.31
C TRP A 263 13.40 2.09 -0.08
N ASP A 264 14.31 1.51 0.69
CA ASP A 264 14.40 0.05 0.71
C ASP A 264 13.30 -0.50 1.63
N SER A 265 12.49 -1.43 1.11
CA SER A 265 11.43 -2.09 1.90
C SER A 265 11.95 -2.78 3.15
N ARG A 266 13.23 -3.13 3.21
CA ARG A 266 13.89 -3.73 4.36
C ARG A 266 14.16 -2.74 5.49
N ALA A 267 14.28 -1.47 5.17
CA ALA A 267 14.55 -0.39 6.12
C ALA A 267 13.26 0.29 6.64
N ILE A 268 12.07 -0.14 6.21
CA ILE A 268 10.80 0.47 6.63
C ILE A 268 10.64 0.56 8.14
N PRO A 269 10.92 -0.48 8.97
CA PRO A 269 10.78 -0.38 10.41
C PRO A 269 11.67 0.70 11.02
N GLU A 270 12.93 0.79 10.60
CA GLU A 270 13.90 1.79 11.10
C GLU A 270 13.51 3.20 10.68
N LEU A 271 13.01 3.33 9.46
CA LEU A 271 12.55 4.58 8.90
C LEU A 271 11.27 5.07 9.58
N LEU A 272 10.32 4.19 9.88
CA LEU A 272 9.12 4.54 10.65
C LEU A 272 9.47 5.00 12.06
N MET A 273 10.47 4.37 12.70
CA MET A 273 10.92 4.75 14.04
C MET A 273 11.72 6.06 14.06
N SER A 274 12.30 6.46 12.94
CA SER A 274 13.05 7.69 12.76
C SER A 274 12.25 8.82 12.09
N ALA A 275 11.04 8.52 11.59
CA ALA A 275 10.18 9.50 10.94
C ALA A 275 9.99 10.74 11.84
N GLY A 276 10.30 11.90 11.29
CA GLY A 276 10.24 13.19 12.00
C GLY A 276 11.40 13.52 12.94
N ARG A 277 12.44 12.68 12.98
CA ARG A 277 13.70 13.08 13.61
C ARG A 277 14.59 13.82 12.59
N PRO A 278 15.46 14.72 13.06
CA PRO A 278 16.39 15.43 12.17
C PRO A 278 17.26 14.49 11.32
N GLU A 279 17.48 13.28 11.83
CA GLU A 279 18.30 12.26 11.19
C GLU A 279 17.57 11.51 10.06
N PHE A 280 16.26 11.75 9.87
CA PHE A 280 15.44 11.02 8.91
C PHE A 280 15.97 11.10 7.47
N ASP A 281 16.33 12.30 7.02
CA ASP A 281 16.90 12.51 5.68
C ASP A 281 18.25 11.84 5.54
N SER A 282 19.05 11.84 6.59
CA SER A 282 20.34 11.14 6.66
C SER A 282 20.14 9.63 6.58
N LEU A 283 19.20 9.07 7.36
CA LEU A 283 18.88 7.64 7.33
C LEU A 283 18.29 7.21 5.98
N LEU A 284 17.45 8.05 5.39
CA LEU A 284 16.94 7.83 4.04
C LEU A 284 18.07 7.80 3.02
N SER A 285 19.02 8.73 3.13
CA SER A 285 20.17 8.78 2.24
C SER A 285 21.10 7.57 2.39
N GLN A 286 21.22 6.99 3.59
CA GLN A 286 22.08 5.82 3.87
C GLN A 286 21.43 4.49 3.47
N ASN A 287 20.13 4.33 3.74
CA ASN A 287 19.39 3.06 3.59
C ASN A 287 18.47 3.05 2.37
N GLY A 288 18.36 4.16 1.64
CA GLY A 288 17.54 4.28 0.45
C GLY A 288 18.20 3.71 -0.79
N LYS A 289 17.39 3.27 -1.74
CA LYS A 289 17.84 3.02 -3.10
C LYS A 289 18.01 4.34 -3.81
N ARG A 290 19.23 4.60 -4.27
CA ARG A 290 19.59 5.86 -4.91
C ARG A 290 19.57 5.68 -6.41
N TYR A 291 19.16 6.74 -7.10
CA TYR A 291 19.24 6.86 -8.55
C TYR A 291 20.00 8.11 -8.90
N TYR A 292 21.02 7.91 -9.68
CA TYR A 292 21.95 8.95 -10.07
C TYR A 292 21.70 9.35 -11.51
N TRP A 293 21.83 10.65 -11.74
CA TRP A 293 21.87 11.21 -13.08
C TRP A 293 23.31 11.33 -13.52
N LEU A 294 23.61 10.80 -14.67
CA LEU A 294 24.93 10.86 -15.27
C LEU A 294 24.86 11.68 -16.55
N ARG A 295 25.74 12.64 -16.67
CA ARG A 295 25.94 13.42 -17.88
C ARG A 295 27.36 13.21 -18.36
N LYS A 296 27.55 12.89 -19.65
CA LYS A 296 28.88 12.74 -20.24
C LYS A 296 29.61 14.08 -20.23
N LYS A 297 30.81 14.13 -19.68
CA LYS A 297 31.62 15.34 -19.71
C LYS A 297 31.96 15.68 -21.16
N LYS A 298 31.75 16.95 -21.53
CA LYS A 298 32.24 17.43 -22.82
C LYS A 298 33.76 17.45 -22.75
N ILE A 299 34.40 16.60 -23.54
CA ILE A 299 35.86 16.69 -23.71
C ILE A 299 36.11 18.06 -24.36
N GLN A 300 36.74 18.94 -23.62
CA GLN A 300 37.19 20.25 -24.14
C GLN A 300 38.39 20.05 -25.06
#